data_78c061914a233ebf9440288150a3d26e
#
_entry.id   78c061914a233ebf9440288150a3d26e
#
_cell.length_a   1.000
_cell.length_b   1.000
_cell.length_c   1.000
_cell.angle_alpha   90.00
_cell.angle_beta   90.00
_cell.angle_gamma   90.00
#
_symmetry.space_group_name_H-M   'P 1'
#
loop_
_entity.id
_entity.type
_entity.pdbx_description
1 polymer ?
#
loop_
_entity_poly.entity_id
_entity_poly.type
_entity_poly.pdbx_seq_one_letter_code
_entity_poly.pdbx_strand_id
1 'polypeptide(L)'
;NDILKAKVLEIDKEKEKIRLGVKQLEKDPFDFFNDKKDGDTITATVKEVIGAGIKVMVGNEENQLYMIKKSELAKDLENQRTNIYSGGEKVDCMITGLDLNKRKVTLSIKELEIKNEKIAIKKYGGTSSGQSLKNILGKAFGKKSKNKKKEEKK
;
A
#
# COMPACT_ATOMS: atom_id res chain seq x y z
N ASN A 1 -34.96 31.93 -4.15
CA ASN A 1 -34.90 31.38 -2.79
C ASN A 1 -34.33 29.98 -2.88
N ASP A 2 -33.08 29.80 -2.43
CA ASP A 2 -32.43 28.50 -2.42
C ASP A 2 -32.68 27.81 -1.08
N ILE A 3 -33.14 26.56 -1.13
CA ILE A 3 -33.35 25.76 0.06
C ILE A 3 -32.05 25.00 0.35
N LEU A 4 -31.42 25.29 1.46
CA LEU A 4 -30.19 24.70 1.92
C LEU A 4 -30.48 23.81 3.13
N LYS A 5 -30.05 22.54 3.08
CA LYS A 5 -30.06 21.66 4.24
C LYS A 5 -28.76 21.94 5.04
N ALA A 6 -28.87 22.11 6.33
CA ALA A 6 -27.73 22.30 7.21
C ALA A 6 -27.90 21.49 8.49
N LYS A 7 -26.76 21.00 9.04
CA LYS A 7 -26.72 20.32 10.34
C LYS A 7 -26.53 21.36 11.43
N VAL A 8 -27.34 21.30 12.48
CA VAL A 8 -27.14 22.15 13.65
C VAL A 8 -25.94 21.65 14.43
N LEU A 9 -24.93 22.48 14.60
CA LEU A 9 -23.69 22.16 15.32
C LEU A 9 -23.77 22.56 16.81
N GLU A 10 -24.31 23.71 17.07
CA GLU A 10 -24.34 24.27 18.41
C GLU A 10 -25.55 25.23 18.54
N ILE A 11 -26.21 25.19 19.67
CA ILE A 11 -27.29 26.09 20.03
C ILE A 11 -26.91 26.80 21.33
N ASP A 12 -26.60 28.07 21.25
CA ASP A 12 -26.33 28.92 22.41
C ASP A 12 -27.63 29.65 22.78
N LYS A 13 -28.29 29.18 23.83
CA LYS A 13 -29.58 29.71 24.28
C LYS A 13 -29.46 31.09 24.94
N GLU A 14 -28.29 31.39 25.52
CA GLU A 14 -28.08 32.69 26.21
C GLU A 14 -27.84 33.82 25.20
N LYS A 15 -27.25 33.50 24.05
CA LYS A 15 -26.93 34.47 23.00
C LYS A 15 -27.87 34.37 21.79
N GLU A 16 -28.87 33.52 21.87
CA GLU A 16 -29.82 33.25 20.76
C GLU A 16 -29.10 32.96 19.41
N LYS A 17 -27.95 32.23 19.46
CA LYS A 17 -27.17 31.95 18.28
C LYS A 17 -27.21 30.46 17.94
N ILE A 18 -27.46 30.16 16.68
CA ILE A 18 -27.43 28.81 16.13
C ILE A 18 -26.29 28.75 15.15
N ARG A 19 -25.36 27.81 15.37
CA ARG A 19 -24.32 27.48 14.41
C ARG A 19 -24.79 26.33 13.50
N LEU A 20 -24.80 26.62 12.21
CA LEU A 20 -25.18 25.65 11.19
C LEU A 20 -23.96 25.26 10.35
N GLY A 21 -23.82 23.98 10.05
CA GLY A 21 -22.77 23.47 9.17
C GLY A 21 -23.37 22.75 7.97
N VAL A 22 -23.00 23.16 6.78
CA VAL A 22 -23.41 22.51 5.52
C VAL A 22 -22.47 21.38 5.16
N LYS A 23 -21.18 21.56 5.39
CA LYS A 23 -20.14 20.56 5.10
C LYS A 23 -20.26 19.25 5.90
N GLN A 24 -20.93 19.30 7.06
CA GLN A 24 -21.17 18.11 7.90
C GLN A 24 -22.36 17.26 7.43
N LEU A 25 -23.04 17.65 6.37
CA LEU A 25 -24.06 16.83 5.71
C LEU A 25 -23.45 15.89 4.67
N GLU A 26 -22.31 16.26 4.11
CA GLU A 26 -21.54 15.38 3.23
C GLU A 26 -20.79 14.36 4.10
N LYS A 27 -20.83 13.09 3.69
CA LYS A 27 -20.00 12.06 4.33
C LYS A 27 -18.55 12.48 4.17
N ASP A 28 -17.80 12.46 5.26
CA ASP A 28 -16.37 12.76 5.19
C ASP A 28 -15.70 11.67 4.34
N PRO A 29 -15.08 12.01 3.21
CA PRO A 29 -14.38 11.01 2.39
C PRO A 29 -13.31 10.24 3.18
N PHE A 30 -12.84 10.83 4.28
CA PHE A 30 -11.87 10.21 5.17
C PHE A 30 -12.50 9.14 6.08
N ASP A 31 -13.83 9.12 6.25
CA ASP A 31 -14.54 8.10 7.04
C ASP A 31 -14.29 6.69 6.52
N PHE A 32 -14.00 6.55 5.22
CA PHE A 32 -13.59 5.27 4.61
C PHE A 32 -12.37 4.66 5.30
N PHE A 33 -11.49 5.47 5.86
CA PHE A 33 -10.25 5.02 6.51
C PHE A 33 -10.39 4.80 8.02
N ASN A 34 -11.51 5.20 8.64
CA ASN A 34 -11.72 5.01 10.07
C ASN A 34 -11.71 3.53 10.50
N ASP A 35 -12.20 2.64 9.61
CA ASP A 35 -12.22 1.21 9.83
C ASP A 35 -10.98 0.48 9.29
N LYS A 36 -10.03 1.22 8.70
CA LYS A 36 -8.82 0.67 8.07
C LYS A 36 -7.61 0.86 8.97
N LYS A 37 -6.62 -0.02 8.78
CA LYS A 37 -5.36 0.00 9.52
C LYS A 37 -4.18 0.01 8.55
N ASP A 38 -3.02 0.39 9.07
CA ASP A 38 -1.78 0.23 8.36
C ASP A 38 -1.58 -1.25 7.97
N GLY A 39 -1.28 -1.50 6.72
CA GLY A 39 -1.13 -2.85 6.16
C GLY A 39 -2.38 -3.43 5.51
N ASP A 40 -3.54 -2.73 5.56
CA ASP A 40 -4.74 -3.15 4.85
C ASP A 40 -4.62 -2.89 3.35
N THR A 41 -5.20 -3.80 2.56
CA THR A 41 -5.27 -3.68 1.11
C THR A 41 -6.58 -3.03 0.72
N ILE A 42 -6.51 -2.05 -0.16
CA ILE A 42 -7.66 -1.34 -0.72
C ILE A 42 -7.55 -1.27 -2.24
N THR A 43 -8.70 -1.25 -2.91
CA THR A 43 -8.78 -1.00 -4.34
C THR A 43 -9.05 0.49 -4.57
N ALA A 44 -8.22 1.13 -5.37
CA ALA A 44 -8.35 2.53 -5.77
C ALA A 44 -8.51 2.65 -7.28
N THR A 45 -9.13 3.72 -7.74
CA THR A 45 -9.29 4.01 -9.17
C THR A 45 -8.35 5.14 -9.58
N VAL A 46 -7.55 4.92 -10.61
CA VAL A 46 -6.65 5.93 -11.17
C VAL A 46 -7.47 7.03 -11.82
N LYS A 47 -7.30 8.27 -11.39
CA LYS A 47 -7.95 9.45 -12.00
C LYS A 47 -7.00 10.19 -12.93
N GLU A 48 -5.77 10.35 -12.51
CA GLU A 48 -4.77 11.13 -13.26
C GLU A 48 -3.39 10.48 -13.15
N VAL A 49 -2.67 10.44 -14.25
CA VAL A 49 -1.30 9.97 -14.33
C VAL A 49 -0.38 11.16 -14.52
N ILE A 50 0.58 11.33 -13.61
CA ILE A 50 1.55 12.43 -13.64
C ILE A 50 2.99 11.87 -13.62
N GLY A 51 3.96 12.67 -14.02
CA GLY A 51 5.36 12.23 -14.04
C GLY A 51 5.94 11.80 -12.70
N ALA A 52 5.39 12.33 -11.59
CA ALA A 52 5.82 12.04 -10.23
C ALA A 52 5.13 10.81 -9.61
N GLY A 53 4.04 10.29 -10.24
CA GLY A 53 3.25 9.17 -9.75
C GLY A 53 1.85 9.14 -10.35
N ILE A 54 0.91 8.52 -9.65
CA ILE A 54 -0.50 8.47 -10.05
C ILE A 54 -1.37 9.08 -8.94
N LYS A 55 -2.44 9.77 -9.35
CA LYS A 55 -3.49 10.21 -8.44
C LYS A 55 -4.63 9.21 -8.50
N VAL A 56 -5.00 8.68 -7.37
CA VAL A 56 -6.02 7.66 -7.23
C VAL A 56 -7.16 8.16 -6.33
N MET A 57 -8.33 7.68 -6.62
CA MET A 57 -9.54 7.86 -5.84
C MET A 57 -9.83 6.57 -5.08
N VAL A 58 -10.18 6.69 -3.81
CA VAL A 58 -10.53 5.57 -2.94
C VAL A 58 -12.00 5.69 -2.55
N GLY A 59 -12.75 4.59 -2.68
CA GLY A 59 -14.19 4.60 -2.44
C GLY A 59 -14.99 5.27 -3.56
N ASN A 60 -16.16 5.81 -3.22
CA ASN A 60 -17.07 6.45 -4.17
C ASN A 60 -16.99 7.99 -4.16
N GLU A 61 -16.06 8.54 -3.39
CA GLU A 61 -15.94 9.99 -3.20
C GLU A 61 -15.00 10.59 -4.25
N GLU A 62 -15.57 11.28 -5.22
CA GLU A 62 -14.80 11.89 -6.33
C GLU A 62 -13.94 13.09 -5.91
N ASN A 63 -14.23 13.65 -4.74
CA ASN A 63 -13.64 14.92 -4.29
C ASN A 63 -12.26 14.75 -3.64
N GLN A 64 -11.83 13.53 -3.31
CA GLN A 64 -10.54 13.34 -2.65
C GLN A 64 -9.62 12.41 -3.43
N LEU A 65 -8.49 12.99 -3.86
CA LEU A 65 -7.46 12.30 -4.60
C LEU A 65 -6.25 12.05 -3.71
N TYR A 66 -5.76 10.82 -3.74
CA TYR A 66 -4.55 10.39 -3.04
C TYR A 66 -3.43 10.16 -4.05
N MET A 67 -2.23 10.57 -3.70
CA MET A 67 -1.09 10.41 -4.58
C MET A 67 -0.25 9.20 -4.19
N ILE A 68 -0.04 8.29 -5.14
CA ILE A 68 0.95 7.22 -5.05
C ILE A 68 2.19 7.68 -5.82
N LYS A 69 3.32 7.79 -5.13
CA LYS A 69 4.59 8.23 -5.74
C LYS A 69 5.09 7.17 -6.71
N LYS A 70 5.86 7.61 -7.71
CA LYS A 70 6.49 6.72 -8.69
C LYS A 70 7.31 5.59 -8.05
N SER A 71 8.03 5.87 -6.97
CA SER A 71 8.83 4.88 -6.22
C SER A 71 7.99 3.82 -5.50
N GLU A 72 6.69 4.07 -5.32
CA GLU A 72 5.74 3.20 -4.64
C GLU A 72 4.81 2.44 -5.61
N LEU A 73 5.03 2.59 -6.93
CA LEU A 73 4.21 1.94 -7.96
C LEU A 73 4.58 0.47 -8.16
N ALA A 74 5.84 0.10 -8.00
CA ALA A 74 6.30 -1.27 -8.16
C ALA A 74 7.55 -1.55 -7.32
N LYS A 75 7.81 -2.82 -7.02
CA LYS A 75 9.03 -3.29 -6.37
C LYS A 75 10.25 -3.06 -7.24
N ASP A 76 10.16 -3.42 -8.51
CA ASP A 76 11.26 -3.31 -9.46
C ASP A 76 11.33 -1.91 -10.08
N LEU A 77 12.53 -1.34 -10.14
CA LEU A 77 12.76 0.00 -10.70
C LEU A 77 12.33 0.13 -12.16
N GLU A 78 12.44 -0.97 -12.94
CA GLU A 78 12.01 -1.01 -14.34
C GLU A 78 10.50 -0.86 -14.51
N ASN A 79 9.73 -1.33 -13.54
CA ASN A 79 8.27 -1.28 -13.50
C ASN A 79 7.73 -0.01 -12.82
N GLN A 80 8.59 0.82 -12.22
CA GLN A 80 8.22 2.11 -11.64
C GLN A 80 7.95 3.15 -12.73
N ARG A 81 7.02 2.84 -13.64
CA ARG A 81 6.64 3.69 -14.75
C ARG A 81 5.18 4.12 -14.61
N THR A 82 4.93 5.40 -14.75
CA THR A 82 3.56 5.94 -14.65
C THR A 82 2.75 5.65 -15.91
N ASN A 83 3.38 5.49 -17.06
CA ASN A 83 2.74 5.23 -18.35
C ASN A 83 2.11 3.84 -18.50
N ILE A 84 2.31 2.94 -17.53
CA ILE A 84 1.65 1.63 -17.48
C ILE A 84 0.18 1.79 -17.04
N TYR A 85 -0.12 2.85 -16.30
CA TYR A 85 -1.45 3.09 -15.73
C TYR A 85 -2.27 4.02 -16.63
N SER A 86 -3.57 3.73 -16.70
CA SER A 86 -4.54 4.53 -17.46
C SER A 86 -5.60 5.14 -16.56
N GLY A 87 -6.11 6.32 -16.93
CA GLY A 87 -7.24 6.92 -16.21
C GLY A 87 -8.46 5.99 -16.22
N GLY A 88 -9.09 5.81 -15.07
CA GLY A 88 -10.21 4.90 -14.88
C GLY A 88 -9.83 3.46 -14.49
N GLU A 89 -8.54 3.12 -14.51
CA GLU A 89 -8.06 1.80 -14.13
C GLU A 89 -8.18 1.57 -12.61
N LYS A 90 -8.55 0.36 -12.21
CA LYS A 90 -8.58 -0.04 -10.80
C LYS A 90 -7.25 -0.67 -10.44
N VAL A 91 -6.66 -0.20 -9.36
CA VAL A 91 -5.39 -0.68 -8.83
C VAL A 91 -5.53 -1.04 -7.36
N ASP A 92 -4.97 -2.17 -6.98
CA ASP A 92 -4.90 -2.56 -5.58
C ASP A 92 -3.64 -1.98 -4.95
N CYS A 93 -3.80 -1.37 -3.80
CA CYS A 93 -2.70 -0.78 -3.05
C CYS A 93 -2.84 -1.06 -1.56
N MET A 94 -1.74 -0.96 -0.84
CA MET A 94 -1.68 -1.14 0.60
C MET A 94 -1.54 0.21 1.30
N ILE A 95 -2.22 0.37 2.42
CA ILE A 95 -2.05 1.52 3.31
C ILE A 95 -0.73 1.31 4.07
N THR A 96 0.24 2.19 3.85
CA THR A 96 1.55 2.15 4.53
C THR A 96 1.69 3.19 5.62
N GLY A 97 0.77 4.13 5.69
CA GLY A 97 0.70 5.12 6.74
C GLY A 97 -0.66 5.78 6.78
N LEU A 98 -1.32 5.73 7.92
CA LEU A 98 -2.62 6.32 8.17
C LEU A 98 -2.54 7.27 9.38
N ASP A 99 -2.61 8.57 9.12
CA ASP A 99 -2.68 9.60 10.17
C ASP A 99 -4.07 10.23 10.16
N LEU A 100 -4.93 9.75 11.06
CA LEU A 100 -6.31 10.23 11.19
C LEU A 100 -6.35 11.70 11.65
N ASN A 101 -5.40 12.11 12.48
CA ASN A 101 -5.37 13.48 13.01
C ASN A 101 -4.99 14.50 11.93
N LYS A 102 -4.04 14.14 11.08
CA LYS A 102 -3.56 14.99 9.97
C LYS A 102 -4.31 14.75 8.67
N ARG A 103 -5.25 13.81 8.66
CA ARG A 103 -6.00 13.39 7.46
C ARG A 103 -5.08 13.03 6.30
N LYS A 104 -3.99 12.32 6.61
CA LYS A 104 -2.98 11.93 5.63
C LYS A 104 -2.93 10.42 5.49
N VAL A 105 -3.03 9.96 4.25
CA VAL A 105 -2.90 8.55 3.89
C VAL A 105 -1.74 8.39 2.93
N THR A 106 -0.93 7.39 3.16
CA THR A 106 0.14 6.97 2.25
C THR A 106 -0.21 5.61 1.70
N LEU A 107 -0.26 5.50 0.39
CA LEU A 107 -0.59 4.28 -0.35
C LEU A 107 0.63 3.78 -1.11
N SER A 108 0.81 2.46 -1.17
CA SER A 108 1.91 1.81 -1.88
C SER A 108 1.42 0.54 -2.58
N ILE A 109 1.70 0.42 -3.86
CA ILE A 109 1.50 -0.81 -4.64
C ILE A 109 2.70 -1.74 -4.40
N LYS A 110 3.90 -1.18 -4.31
CA LYS A 110 5.14 -1.89 -4.01
C LYS A 110 5.06 -2.75 -2.75
N GLU A 111 4.57 -2.19 -1.64
CA GLU A 111 4.45 -2.94 -0.39
C GLU A 111 3.41 -4.07 -0.48
N LEU A 112 2.37 -3.90 -1.28
CA LEU A 112 1.41 -4.95 -1.58
C LEU A 112 2.06 -6.10 -2.36
N GLU A 113 2.86 -5.79 -3.38
CA GLU A 113 3.62 -6.80 -4.14
C GLU A 113 4.56 -7.59 -3.24
N ILE A 114 5.34 -6.89 -2.40
CA ILE A 114 6.24 -7.52 -1.42
C ILE A 114 5.48 -8.41 -0.43
N LYS A 115 4.32 -7.98 0.05
CA LYS A 115 3.47 -8.77 0.94
C LYS A 115 2.97 -10.03 0.27
N ASN A 116 2.47 -9.91 -0.97
CA ASN A 116 1.97 -11.03 -1.75
C ASN A 116 3.08 -12.03 -2.08
N GLU A 117 4.27 -11.55 -2.44
CA GLU A 117 5.45 -12.39 -2.66
C GLU A 117 5.84 -13.18 -1.40
N LYS A 118 5.90 -12.51 -0.25
CA LYS A 118 6.18 -13.18 1.04
C LYS A 118 5.14 -14.24 1.39
N ILE A 119 3.87 -13.98 1.11
CA ILE A 119 2.78 -14.96 1.32
C ILE A 119 2.93 -16.13 0.35
N ALA A 120 3.22 -15.86 -0.93
CA ALA A 120 3.43 -16.88 -1.94
C ALA A 120 4.64 -17.77 -1.60
N ILE A 121 5.76 -17.18 -1.16
CA ILE A 121 6.94 -17.92 -0.71
C ILE A 121 6.60 -18.79 0.52
N LYS A 122 5.84 -18.29 1.47
CA LYS A 122 5.41 -19.08 2.63
C LYS A 122 4.47 -20.23 2.25
N LYS A 123 3.61 -20.03 1.26
CA LYS A 123 2.59 -21.01 0.86
C LYS A 123 3.11 -22.04 -0.13
N TYR A 124 3.97 -21.63 -1.06
CA TYR A 124 4.44 -22.46 -2.18
C TYR A 124 5.96 -22.66 -2.18
N GLY A 125 6.71 -21.76 -1.55
CA GLY A 125 8.15 -21.88 -1.34
C GLY A 125 8.42 -22.90 -0.25
N GLY A 126 8.25 -24.19 -0.57
CA GLY A 126 8.65 -25.24 0.35
C GLY A 126 10.11 -25.09 0.73
N THR A 127 10.39 -25.01 2.01
CA THR A 127 11.72 -24.97 2.63
C THR A 127 12.63 -26.14 2.23
N SER A 128 12.12 -27.14 1.46
CA SER A 128 12.85 -28.35 1.13
C SER A 128 13.78 -28.20 -0.10
N SER A 129 13.47 -27.35 -1.10
CA SER A 129 14.30 -27.24 -2.30
C SER A 129 15.58 -26.44 -2.10
N GLY A 130 15.54 -25.36 -1.33
CA GLY A 130 16.72 -24.53 -1.05
C GLY A 130 17.69 -25.17 -0.05
N GLN A 131 17.20 -25.91 0.94
CA GLN A 131 18.04 -26.66 1.89
C GLN A 131 18.67 -27.90 1.26
N SER A 132 17.97 -28.56 0.34
CA SER A 132 18.48 -29.70 -0.40
C SER A 132 19.72 -29.35 -1.24
N LEU A 133 19.68 -28.21 -1.96
CA LEU A 133 20.82 -27.75 -2.77
C LEU A 133 22.03 -27.37 -1.93
N LYS A 134 21.83 -26.68 -0.83
CA LYS A 134 22.89 -26.29 0.09
C LYS A 134 23.55 -27.51 0.75
N ASN A 135 22.76 -28.54 1.09
CA ASN A 135 23.26 -29.79 1.64
C ASN A 135 23.99 -30.66 0.62
N ILE A 136 23.52 -30.69 -0.64
CA ILE A 136 24.16 -31.43 -1.74
C ILE A 136 25.47 -30.75 -2.13
N LEU A 137 25.50 -29.42 -2.28
CA LEU A 137 26.72 -28.67 -2.58
C LEU A 137 27.72 -28.71 -1.41
N GLY A 138 27.27 -28.58 -0.16
CA GLY A 138 28.11 -28.68 1.02
C GLY A 138 28.78 -30.09 1.16
N LYS A 139 28.07 -31.15 0.84
CA LYS A 139 28.62 -32.54 0.79
C LYS A 139 29.57 -32.73 -0.38
N ALA A 140 29.31 -32.13 -1.55
CA ALA A 140 30.17 -32.22 -2.72
C ALA A 140 31.51 -31.49 -2.54
N PHE A 141 31.47 -30.27 -1.97
CA PHE A 141 32.68 -29.49 -1.73
C PHE A 141 33.45 -29.92 -0.46
N GLY A 142 32.76 -30.45 0.57
CA GLY A 142 33.40 -30.92 1.80
C GLY A 142 34.27 -32.20 1.64
N LYS A 143 34.03 -33.01 0.59
CA LYS A 143 34.84 -34.19 0.32
C LYS A 143 36.17 -33.93 -0.41
N LYS A 144 36.32 -32.78 -1.12
CA LYS A 144 37.57 -32.44 -1.82
C LYS A 144 38.68 -31.91 -0.92
N SER A 145 38.35 -31.42 0.28
CA SER A 145 39.35 -30.83 1.20
C SER A 145 40.07 -31.87 2.09
N LYS A 146 39.52 -33.07 2.24
CA LYS A 146 40.16 -34.10 3.10
C LYS A 146 41.13 -35.03 2.37
N ASN A 147 41.18 -35.05 1.03
CA ASN A 147 42.12 -35.91 0.29
C ASN A 147 43.43 -35.22 -0.05
N LYS A 148 43.55 -33.88 0.08
CA LYS A 148 44.81 -33.15 -0.20
C LYS A 148 45.77 -33.11 0.98
N LYS A 149 45.37 -33.54 2.19
CA LYS A 149 46.20 -33.54 3.39
C LYS A 149 46.83 -34.92 3.71
N LYS A 150 46.62 -35.92 2.86
CA LYS A 150 47.21 -37.27 3.07
C LYS A 150 48.38 -37.62 2.15
N GLU A 151 48.69 -36.77 1.15
CA GLU A 151 49.81 -37.00 0.22
C GLU A 151 51.07 -36.21 0.50
N GLU A 152 51.09 -35.33 1.52
CA GLU A 152 52.29 -34.54 1.91
C GLU A 152 52.98 -35.03 3.21
N LYS A 153 52.72 -36.29 3.60
CA LYS A 153 53.48 -36.93 4.67
C LYS A 153 53.80 -38.39 4.29
N LYS A 154 54.73 -38.52 3.32
CA LYS A 154 55.59 -39.70 3.17
C LYS A 154 56.90 -39.26 2.54
#